data_1e6bfc28b573c5e432026acac8047848
#
_entry.id   1e6bfc28b573c5e432026acac8047848
#
_cell.length_a   1.000
_cell.length_b   1.000
_cell.length_c   1.000
_cell.angle_alpha   90.00
_cell.angle_beta   90.00
_cell.angle_gamma   90.00
#
_symmetry.space_group_name_H-M   'P 1'
#
loop_
_entity.id
_entity.type
_entity.pdbx_description
1 polymer ?
#
loop_
_entity_poly.entity_id
_entity_poly.type
_entity_poly.pdbx_seq_one_letter_code
_entity_poly.pdbx_strand_id
1 'polypeptide(L)'
;MAERGLNMLVMDLGEGLVYPSHPELAIEGSWSPGKLRDEIVRLRGLGIEAIPKLNFSATHDGWLKDYGRMLSLPEYYGVVKDVIRDTVEVFGTPRFFHIGYDEENTEHAKNRNYFVMRTGDLWWHDFLFTVKCVEECGSRPWVWSDYGWHHEEYFVRCPKNVVQSNWYYDESNANFSLDPKKNAHYDRLVEFDKLEKAGFDQIPCGTNWVGYQRQKDGVGADDVISKLVKHCRVHVSGSHLLGFLMAPWATCCSERNLAANLRGIDLFAAALR
;
A
#
# COMPACT_ATOMS: atom_id res chain seq x y z
N MET A 1 -6.17 9.79 15.19
CA MET A 1 -4.78 9.48 14.80
C MET A 1 -3.80 10.38 15.56
N ALA A 2 -3.81 11.69 15.35
CA ALA A 2 -2.88 12.63 15.99
C ALA A 2 -2.83 12.51 17.52
N GLU A 3 -3.96 12.51 18.22
CA GLU A 3 -4.04 12.35 19.69
C GLU A 3 -3.43 11.03 20.21
N ARG A 4 -3.20 10.07 19.33
CA ARG A 4 -2.58 8.77 19.66
C ARG A 4 -1.12 8.68 19.22
N GLY A 5 -0.56 9.78 18.72
CA GLY A 5 0.84 9.86 18.28
C GLY A 5 1.11 9.27 16.90
N LEU A 6 0.07 8.97 16.11
CA LEU A 6 0.24 8.57 14.71
C LEU A 6 0.46 9.81 13.85
N ASN A 7 1.49 9.80 13.02
CA ASN A 7 2.02 10.99 12.35
C ASN A 7 1.94 10.95 10.82
N MET A 8 1.38 9.87 10.23
CA MET A 8 1.27 9.72 8.78
C MET A 8 -0.08 9.11 8.40
N LEU A 9 -0.64 9.57 7.28
CA LEU A 9 -1.83 9.02 6.65
C LEU A 9 -1.54 8.74 5.17
N VAL A 10 -1.59 7.46 4.76
CA VAL A 10 -1.58 7.08 3.34
C VAL A 10 -2.99 7.19 2.81
N MET A 11 -3.18 8.01 1.79
CA MET A 11 -4.48 8.30 1.16
C MET A 11 -4.54 7.58 -0.19
N ASP A 12 -5.35 6.52 -0.27
CA ASP A 12 -5.66 5.84 -1.52
C ASP A 12 -6.68 6.65 -2.30
N LEU A 13 -6.27 7.23 -3.42
CA LEU A 13 -7.07 8.23 -4.15
C LEU A 13 -7.88 7.60 -5.27
N GLY A 14 -7.24 6.80 -6.13
CA GLY A 14 -7.90 6.18 -7.28
C GLY A 14 -8.83 7.16 -8.02
N GLU A 15 -10.06 6.73 -8.26
CA GLU A 15 -11.13 7.53 -8.86
C GLU A 15 -11.71 8.61 -7.94
N GLY A 16 -11.30 8.66 -6.69
CA GLY A 16 -11.79 9.64 -5.70
C GLY A 16 -11.23 11.06 -5.87
N LEU A 17 -10.29 11.28 -6.77
CA LEU A 17 -9.72 12.58 -7.12
C LEU A 17 -10.06 12.96 -8.57
N VAL A 18 -10.39 14.22 -8.79
CA VAL A 18 -10.48 14.80 -10.15
C VAL A 18 -9.07 15.20 -10.58
N TYR A 19 -8.49 14.42 -11.48
CA TYR A 19 -7.18 14.74 -12.06
C TYR A 19 -7.34 15.80 -13.14
N PRO A 20 -6.60 16.93 -13.11
CA PRO A 20 -6.71 17.96 -14.14
C PRO A 20 -6.43 17.45 -15.55
N SER A 21 -5.46 16.53 -15.72
CA SER A 21 -5.10 15.95 -17.01
C SER A 21 -6.11 14.90 -17.49
N HIS A 22 -6.79 14.20 -16.57
CA HIS A 22 -7.67 13.06 -16.83
C HIS A 22 -8.96 13.14 -16.00
N PRO A 23 -9.80 14.18 -16.21
CA PRO A 23 -11.04 14.37 -15.44
C PRO A 23 -12.04 13.22 -15.65
N GLU A 24 -11.93 12.48 -16.75
CA GLU A 24 -12.76 11.31 -17.06
C GLU A 24 -12.56 10.12 -16.08
N LEU A 25 -11.47 10.08 -15.33
CA LEU A 25 -11.23 9.05 -14.31
C LEU A 25 -12.13 9.24 -13.08
N ALA A 26 -12.54 10.44 -12.80
CA ALA A 26 -13.36 10.76 -11.63
C ALA A 26 -14.76 10.10 -11.68
N ILE A 27 -15.30 9.84 -10.49
CA ILE A 27 -16.68 9.40 -10.28
C ILE A 27 -17.48 10.48 -9.57
N GLU A 28 -18.78 10.28 -9.44
CA GLU A 28 -19.63 11.17 -8.65
C GLU A 28 -19.14 11.24 -7.20
N GLY A 29 -18.96 12.44 -6.66
CA GLY A 29 -18.46 12.67 -5.32
C GLY A 29 -16.93 12.75 -5.20
N SER A 30 -16.18 12.57 -6.29
CA SER A 30 -14.72 12.76 -6.30
C SER A 30 -14.33 14.16 -5.83
N TRP A 31 -13.24 14.25 -5.11
CA TRP A 31 -12.74 15.52 -4.59
C TRP A 31 -12.03 16.32 -5.67
N SER A 32 -12.27 17.63 -5.68
CA SER A 32 -11.45 18.54 -6.47
C SER A 32 -10.03 18.64 -5.88
N PRO A 33 -9.01 18.99 -6.70
CA PRO A 33 -7.66 19.29 -6.22
C PRO A 33 -7.65 20.33 -5.08
N GLY A 34 -8.50 21.34 -5.14
CA GLY A 34 -8.64 22.35 -4.09
C GLY A 34 -9.08 21.75 -2.76
N LYS A 35 -10.16 20.97 -2.77
CA LYS A 35 -10.67 20.28 -1.57
C LYS A 35 -9.60 19.36 -0.94
N LEU A 36 -8.87 18.63 -1.77
CA LEU A 36 -7.79 17.77 -1.27
C LEU A 36 -6.65 18.57 -0.66
N ARG A 37 -6.24 19.69 -1.27
CA ARG A 37 -5.22 20.59 -0.69
C ARG A 37 -5.64 21.13 0.67
N ASP A 38 -6.89 21.55 0.81
CA ASP A 38 -7.41 22.06 2.09
C ASP A 38 -7.34 20.98 3.18
N GLU A 39 -7.67 19.73 2.83
CA GLU A 39 -7.58 18.60 3.76
C GLU A 39 -6.12 18.27 4.12
N ILE A 40 -5.19 18.30 3.17
CA ILE A 40 -3.75 18.12 3.43
C ILE A 40 -3.23 19.19 4.38
N VAL A 41 -3.64 20.47 4.20
CA VAL A 41 -3.29 21.55 5.11
C VAL A 41 -3.84 21.29 6.51
N ARG A 42 -5.11 20.84 6.62
CA ARG A 42 -5.72 20.48 7.90
C ARG A 42 -4.98 19.34 8.59
N LEU A 43 -4.61 18.26 7.87
CA LEU A 43 -3.84 17.14 8.41
C LEU A 43 -2.47 17.59 8.90
N ARG A 44 -1.79 18.42 8.13
CA ARG A 44 -0.47 19.00 8.52
C ARG A 44 -0.59 19.83 9.80
N GLY A 45 -1.68 20.60 9.96
CA GLY A 45 -1.97 21.34 11.19
C GLY A 45 -2.17 20.44 12.42
N LEU A 46 -2.53 19.17 12.21
CA LEU A 46 -2.63 18.14 13.26
C LEU A 46 -1.33 17.34 13.46
N GLY A 47 -0.25 17.68 12.77
CA GLY A 47 1.01 16.94 12.81
C GLY A 47 0.97 15.61 12.03
N ILE A 48 0.02 15.46 11.09
CA ILE A 48 -0.10 14.27 10.24
C ILE A 48 0.43 14.59 8.85
N GLU A 49 1.42 13.82 8.40
CA GLU A 49 1.91 13.84 7.03
C GLU A 49 0.96 13.05 6.12
N ALA A 50 0.44 13.69 5.08
CA ALA A 50 -0.38 13.03 4.08
C ALA A 50 0.50 12.49 2.96
N ILE A 51 0.35 11.19 2.64
CA ILE A 51 1.09 10.50 1.58
C ILE A 51 0.08 9.99 0.54
N PRO A 52 0.24 10.33 -0.75
CA PRO A 52 -0.63 9.80 -1.79
C PRO A 52 -0.38 8.33 -2.08
N LYS A 53 -1.45 7.62 -2.42
CA LYS A 53 -1.39 6.28 -3.00
C LYS A 53 -2.24 6.20 -4.26
N LEU A 54 -1.67 5.67 -5.32
CA LEU A 54 -2.36 5.21 -6.53
C LEU A 54 -1.95 3.76 -6.78
N ASN A 55 -2.90 2.86 -6.88
CA ASN A 55 -2.57 1.46 -7.10
C ASN A 55 -2.49 1.14 -8.60
N PHE A 56 -1.30 0.86 -9.11
CA PHE A 56 -1.03 0.50 -10.51
C PHE A 56 -0.88 -1.01 -10.73
N SER A 57 -1.23 -1.84 -9.74
CA SER A 57 -1.37 -3.27 -9.96
C SER A 57 -2.49 -3.56 -10.95
N ALA A 58 -2.27 -4.50 -11.87
CA ALA A 58 -3.28 -4.92 -12.84
C ALA A 58 -4.52 -5.57 -12.18
N THR A 59 -4.43 -5.96 -10.91
CA THR A 59 -5.56 -6.47 -10.12
C THR A 59 -6.31 -5.38 -9.36
N HIS A 60 -5.78 -4.15 -9.30
CA HIS A 60 -6.37 -3.02 -8.57
C HIS A 60 -6.55 -1.76 -9.45
N ASP A 61 -6.46 -1.89 -10.77
CA ASP A 61 -6.45 -0.81 -11.75
C ASP A 61 -7.85 -0.39 -12.25
N GLY A 62 -8.90 -0.86 -11.63
CA GLY A 62 -10.29 -0.56 -12.03
C GLY A 62 -10.59 0.96 -12.06
N TRP A 63 -9.91 1.75 -11.24
CA TRP A 63 -10.01 3.19 -11.20
C TRP A 63 -9.48 3.88 -12.48
N LEU A 64 -8.59 3.21 -13.23
CA LEU A 64 -8.08 3.67 -14.52
C LEU A 64 -9.08 3.49 -15.67
N LYS A 65 -10.25 2.85 -15.40
CA LYS A 65 -11.32 2.61 -16.39
C LYS A 65 -10.76 1.92 -17.65
N ASP A 66 -10.98 2.48 -18.83
CA ASP A 66 -10.51 1.88 -20.08
C ASP A 66 -8.98 1.84 -20.21
N TYR A 67 -8.27 2.74 -19.53
CA TYR A 67 -6.79 2.72 -19.53
C TYR A 67 -6.21 1.49 -18.82
N GLY A 68 -6.88 0.92 -17.82
CA GLY A 68 -6.48 -0.36 -17.22
C GLY A 68 -6.53 -1.54 -18.20
N ARG A 69 -7.31 -1.42 -19.31
CA ARG A 69 -7.32 -2.40 -20.40
C ARG A 69 -6.21 -2.16 -21.42
N MET A 70 -5.56 -1.01 -21.38
CA MET A 70 -4.46 -0.60 -22.25
C MET A 70 -3.10 -0.81 -21.60
N LEU A 71 -3.02 -1.70 -20.62
CA LEU A 71 -1.82 -1.98 -19.84
C LEU A 71 -0.61 -2.17 -20.78
N SER A 72 0.52 -1.54 -20.43
CA SER A 72 1.77 -1.59 -21.22
C SER A 72 1.68 -0.96 -22.62
N LEU A 73 0.64 -0.21 -22.95
CA LEU A 73 0.55 0.55 -24.19
C LEU A 73 0.95 2.03 -23.98
N PRO A 74 1.28 2.78 -25.04
CA PRO A 74 1.66 4.19 -24.94
C PRO A 74 0.62 5.05 -24.22
N GLU A 75 -0.67 4.80 -24.43
CA GLU A 75 -1.77 5.50 -23.78
C GLU A 75 -1.77 5.29 -22.26
N TYR A 76 -1.54 4.05 -21.81
CA TYR A 76 -1.40 3.73 -20.39
C TYR A 76 -0.24 4.49 -19.76
N TYR A 77 0.93 4.47 -20.40
CA TYR A 77 2.10 5.20 -19.88
C TYR A 77 1.88 6.71 -19.82
N GLY A 78 1.18 7.28 -20.79
CA GLY A 78 0.78 8.68 -20.79
C GLY A 78 -0.06 9.02 -19.55
N VAL A 79 -1.13 8.26 -19.31
CA VAL A 79 -2.01 8.44 -18.16
C VAL A 79 -1.28 8.25 -16.84
N VAL A 80 -0.49 7.18 -16.68
CA VAL A 80 0.30 6.93 -15.45
C VAL A 80 1.18 8.13 -15.12
N LYS A 81 1.92 8.65 -16.11
CA LYS A 81 2.77 9.82 -15.92
C LYS A 81 1.97 11.06 -15.50
N ASP A 82 0.86 11.31 -16.15
CA ASP A 82 0.05 12.49 -15.92
C ASP A 82 -0.64 12.47 -14.54
N VAL A 83 -1.25 11.36 -14.14
CA VAL A 83 -1.92 11.26 -12.83
C VAL A 83 -0.93 11.30 -11.67
N ILE A 84 0.29 10.77 -11.82
CA ILE A 84 1.36 10.91 -10.83
C ILE A 84 1.76 12.37 -10.68
N ARG A 85 2.00 13.08 -11.78
CA ARG A 85 2.33 14.53 -11.77
C ARG A 85 1.23 15.34 -11.10
N ASP A 86 -0.03 15.18 -11.54
CA ASP A 86 -1.18 15.90 -10.99
C ASP A 86 -1.31 15.67 -9.49
N THR A 87 -1.11 14.42 -9.04
CA THR A 87 -1.16 14.06 -7.62
C THR A 87 -0.04 14.70 -6.83
N VAL A 88 1.20 14.64 -7.32
CA VAL A 88 2.36 15.27 -6.65
C VAL A 88 2.17 16.77 -6.54
N GLU A 89 1.65 17.44 -7.56
CA GLU A 89 1.34 18.88 -7.52
C GLU A 89 0.29 19.22 -6.46
N VAL A 90 -0.74 18.39 -6.30
CA VAL A 90 -1.78 18.60 -5.27
C VAL A 90 -1.22 18.44 -3.87
N PHE A 91 -0.33 17.46 -3.65
CA PHE A 91 0.29 17.21 -2.35
C PHE A 91 1.45 18.16 -2.02
N GLY A 92 1.98 18.89 -3.02
CA GLY A 92 3.12 19.80 -2.85
C GLY A 92 4.43 19.05 -2.67
N THR A 93 4.72 18.11 -3.56
CA THR A 93 5.90 17.24 -3.56
C THR A 93 6.04 16.43 -2.27
N PRO A 94 5.19 15.42 -2.06
CA PRO A 94 5.20 14.59 -0.87
C PRO A 94 6.52 13.80 -0.77
N ARG A 95 6.98 13.51 0.44
CA ARG A 95 8.21 12.73 0.68
C ARG A 95 8.15 11.34 0.04
N PHE A 96 7.00 10.68 0.15
CA PHE A 96 6.74 9.37 -0.41
C PHE A 96 5.52 9.40 -1.35
N PHE A 97 5.51 8.47 -2.29
CA PHE A 97 4.36 8.19 -3.15
C PHE A 97 4.17 6.68 -3.24
N HIS A 98 3.05 6.17 -2.75
CA HIS A 98 2.77 4.73 -2.77
C HIS A 98 2.13 4.33 -4.11
N ILE A 99 2.77 3.43 -4.85
CA ILE A 99 2.36 3.04 -6.20
C ILE A 99 1.55 1.74 -6.26
N GLY A 100 1.29 1.09 -5.12
CA GLY A 100 0.57 -0.19 -5.07
C GLY A 100 1.43 -1.36 -5.49
N TYR A 101 1.09 -2.00 -6.62
CA TYR A 101 1.75 -3.16 -7.23
C TYR A 101 1.57 -4.49 -6.46
N ASP A 102 0.53 -4.58 -5.64
CA ASP A 102 0.19 -5.78 -4.89
C ASP A 102 -0.71 -6.74 -5.66
N GLU A 103 -0.63 -8.03 -5.28
CA GLU A 103 -1.58 -9.09 -5.66
C GLU A 103 -1.72 -9.34 -7.17
N GLU A 104 -0.69 -9.01 -7.95
CA GLU A 104 -0.66 -9.22 -9.39
C GLU A 104 -0.37 -10.69 -9.73
N ASN A 105 -1.34 -11.55 -9.42
CA ASN A 105 -1.23 -13.00 -9.55
C ASN A 105 -2.54 -13.64 -10.04
N THR A 106 -2.47 -14.92 -10.44
CA THR A 106 -3.61 -15.67 -11.00
C THR A 106 -4.74 -15.91 -10.02
N GLU A 107 -4.47 -15.92 -8.71
CA GLU A 107 -5.52 -16.14 -7.71
C GLU A 107 -6.46 -14.94 -7.65
N HIS A 108 -5.92 -13.74 -7.60
CA HIS A 108 -6.71 -12.50 -7.60
C HIS A 108 -7.37 -12.23 -8.95
N ALA A 109 -6.76 -12.66 -10.06
CA ALA A 109 -7.32 -12.57 -11.39
C ALA A 109 -8.65 -13.34 -11.55
N LYS A 110 -8.86 -14.42 -10.80
CA LYS A 110 -10.10 -15.23 -10.87
C LYS A 110 -11.38 -14.46 -10.59
N ASN A 111 -11.28 -13.36 -9.85
CA ASN A 111 -12.42 -12.52 -9.47
C ASN A 111 -12.76 -11.46 -10.52
N ARG A 112 -12.09 -11.48 -11.68
CA ARG A 112 -12.21 -10.47 -12.74
C ARG A 112 -12.76 -11.08 -14.02
N ASN A 113 -13.66 -10.36 -14.70
CA ASN A 113 -14.17 -10.76 -16.03
C ASN A 113 -13.12 -10.57 -17.13
N TYR A 114 -12.17 -9.69 -16.91
CA TYR A 114 -11.05 -9.39 -17.81
C TYR A 114 -9.83 -9.07 -16.99
N PHE A 115 -8.68 -9.59 -17.39
CA PHE A 115 -7.42 -9.38 -16.70
C PHE A 115 -6.25 -9.46 -17.70
N VAL A 116 -5.39 -8.46 -17.67
CA VAL A 116 -4.12 -8.48 -18.39
C VAL A 116 -3.01 -8.75 -17.37
N MET A 117 -2.33 -9.88 -17.51
CA MET A 117 -1.20 -10.21 -16.63
C MET A 117 0.11 -9.85 -17.32
N ARG A 118 0.88 -9.00 -16.66
CA ARG A 118 2.27 -8.71 -17.00
C ARG A 118 3.16 -9.75 -16.35
N THR A 119 4.15 -10.25 -17.06
CA THR A 119 5.11 -11.22 -16.52
C THR A 119 6.53 -10.92 -16.98
N GLY A 120 7.52 -11.35 -16.21
CA GLY A 120 8.91 -11.25 -16.56
C GLY A 120 9.35 -9.80 -16.86
N ASP A 121 10.07 -9.59 -17.95
CA ASP A 121 10.64 -8.28 -18.28
C ASP A 121 9.59 -7.19 -18.56
N LEU A 122 8.38 -7.55 -19.01
CA LEU A 122 7.30 -6.58 -19.19
C LEU A 122 6.81 -6.01 -17.85
N TRP A 123 6.66 -6.85 -16.84
CA TRP A 123 6.32 -6.41 -15.49
C TRP A 123 7.39 -5.44 -14.96
N TRP A 124 8.67 -5.79 -15.12
CA TRP A 124 9.78 -4.95 -14.69
C TRP A 124 9.85 -3.63 -15.47
N HIS A 125 9.57 -3.65 -16.76
CA HIS A 125 9.52 -2.43 -17.56
C HIS A 125 8.47 -1.45 -17.01
N ASP A 126 7.26 -1.92 -16.77
CA ASP A 126 6.16 -1.09 -16.30
C ASP A 126 6.37 -0.60 -14.86
N PHE A 127 6.88 -1.50 -14.00
CA PHE A 127 7.24 -1.15 -12.63
C PHE A 127 8.29 -0.05 -12.58
N LEU A 128 9.39 -0.23 -13.30
CA LEU A 128 10.49 0.75 -13.34
C LEU A 128 10.07 2.06 -14.01
N PHE A 129 9.19 2.01 -14.99
CA PHE A 129 8.58 3.21 -15.58
C PHE A 129 7.79 3.99 -14.53
N THR A 130 6.93 3.33 -13.76
CA THR A 130 6.13 3.96 -12.70
C THR A 130 7.02 4.55 -11.60
N VAL A 131 8.03 3.79 -11.14
CA VAL A 131 9.06 4.25 -10.20
C VAL A 131 9.71 5.55 -10.71
N LYS A 132 10.15 5.55 -11.96
CA LYS A 132 10.79 6.71 -12.59
C LYS A 132 9.86 7.93 -12.66
N CYS A 133 8.58 7.74 -12.97
CA CYS A 133 7.61 8.85 -12.98
C CYS A 133 7.49 9.53 -11.62
N VAL A 134 7.50 8.76 -10.52
CA VAL A 134 7.47 9.30 -9.15
C VAL A 134 8.75 10.06 -8.83
N GLU A 135 9.92 9.50 -9.19
CA GLU A 135 11.23 10.12 -8.97
C GLU A 135 11.39 11.42 -9.74
N GLU A 136 10.97 11.46 -11.01
CA GLU A 136 10.98 12.67 -11.85
C GLU A 136 10.13 13.81 -11.25
N CYS A 137 9.10 13.46 -10.47
CA CYS A 137 8.28 14.42 -9.74
C CYS A 137 8.87 14.82 -8.36
N GLY A 138 10.04 14.28 -7.97
CA GLY A 138 10.74 14.63 -6.74
C GLY A 138 10.26 13.88 -5.49
N SER A 139 9.42 12.86 -5.62
CA SER A 139 8.96 12.00 -4.53
C SER A 139 9.72 10.68 -4.51
N ARG A 140 9.78 10.03 -3.34
CA ARG A 140 10.36 8.70 -3.21
C ARG A 140 9.29 7.62 -3.41
N PRO A 141 9.47 6.66 -4.33
CA PRO A 141 8.48 5.61 -4.56
C PRO A 141 8.41 4.64 -3.37
N TRP A 142 7.19 4.18 -3.11
CA TRP A 142 6.84 3.22 -2.06
C TRP A 142 5.89 2.17 -2.64
N VAL A 143 6.08 0.89 -2.31
CA VAL A 143 5.38 -0.24 -2.94
C VAL A 143 4.96 -1.29 -1.91
N TRP A 144 3.90 -2.04 -2.19
CA TRP A 144 3.68 -3.34 -1.58
C TRP A 144 4.68 -4.34 -2.18
N SER A 145 5.39 -5.07 -1.34
CA SER A 145 6.54 -5.88 -1.79
C SER A 145 6.24 -7.36 -1.99
N ASP A 146 4.98 -7.75 -2.01
CA ASP A 146 4.55 -9.15 -2.12
C ASP A 146 4.95 -9.84 -3.45
N TYR A 147 5.32 -9.09 -4.48
CA TYR A 147 5.96 -9.68 -5.67
C TYR A 147 7.23 -10.45 -5.32
N GLY A 148 7.99 -9.98 -4.33
CA GLY A 148 9.20 -10.63 -3.82
C GLY A 148 8.97 -12.01 -3.20
N TRP A 149 7.74 -12.34 -2.75
CA TRP A 149 7.46 -13.65 -2.15
C TRP A 149 7.74 -14.81 -3.09
N HIS A 150 7.56 -14.61 -4.40
CA HIS A 150 7.67 -15.64 -5.42
C HIS A 150 8.68 -15.33 -6.52
N HIS A 151 9.41 -14.20 -6.40
CA HIS A 151 10.33 -13.69 -7.43
C HIS A 151 11.66 -13.26 -6.81
N GLU A 152 12.60 -14.19 -6.69
CA GLU A 152 13.93 -13.94 -6.08
C GLU A 152 14.71 -12.83 -6.80
N GLU A 153 14.48 -12.62 -8.10
CA GLU A 153 15.08 -11.52 -8.85
C GLU A 153 14.66 -10.14 -8.34
N TYR A 154 13.56 -10.04 -7.56
CA TYR A 154 13.07 -8.79 -6.98
C TYR A 154 14.13 -8.11 -6.12
N PHE A 155 14.84 -8.86 -5.30
CA PHE A 155 15.86 -8.33 -4.39
C PHE A 155 17.09 -7.74 -5.12
N VAL A 156 17.28 -8.09 -6.39
CA VAL A 156 18.39 -7.61 -7.23
C VAL A 156 17.93 -6.52 -8.18
N ARG A 157 16.76 -6.66 -8.80
CA ARG A 157 16.27 -5.76 -9.87
C ARG A 157 15.54 -4.53 -9.33
N CYS A 158 14.89 -4.62 -8.16
CA CYS A 158 14.19 -3.48 -7.56
C CYS A 158 15.20 -2.41 -7.11
N PRO A 159 15.01 -1.12 -7.48
CA PRO A 159 15.88 -0.04 -7.03
C PRO A 159 15.87 0.13 -5.51
N LYS A 160 17.03 0.36 -4.90
CA LYS A 160 17.16 0.42 -3.42
C LYS A 160 16.51 1.64 -2.78
N ASN A 161 16.22 2.66 -3.54
CA ASN A 161 15.49 3.84 -3.05
C ASN A 161 13.97 3.61 -2.96
N VAL A 162 13.43 2.51 -3.52
CA VAL A 162 12.01 2.15 -3.38
C VAL A 162 11.74 1.62 -1.98
N VAL A 163 10.86 2.29 -1.24
CA VAL A 163 10.45 1.85 0.10
C VAL A 163 9.56 0.62 0.01
N GLN A 164 9.79 -0.36 0.86
CA GLN A 164 9.12 -1.65 0.83
C GLN A 164 8.09 -1.77 1.95
N SER A 165 6.85 -2.11 1.62
CA SER A 165 5.85 -2.55 2.58
C SER A 165 5.53 -4.01 2.36
N ASN A 166 6.26 -4.87 3.02
CA ASN A 166 5.81 -6.25 3.18
C ASN A 166 4.69 -6.29 4.23
N TRP A 167 3.71 -7.17 4.03
CA TRP A 167 2.56 -7.27 4.88
C TRP A 167 2.31 -8.70 5.38
N TYR A 168 1.79 -8.79 6.62
CA TYR A 168 1.42 -10.05 7.23
C TYR A 168 0.08 -9.92 7.98
N TYR A 169 -0.91 -10.66 7.50
CA TYR A 169 -2.31 -10.63 7.96
C TYR A 169 -2.76 -12.05 8.31
N ASP A 170 -2.17 -12.66 9.35
CA ASP A 170 -2.60 -13.99 9.75
C ASP A 170 -3.95 -13.92 10.47
N GLU A 171 -4.98 -14.36 9.77
CA GLU A 171 -6.35 -14.44 10.28
C GLU A 171 -6.54 -15.58 11.29
N SER A 172 -5.66 -16.58 11.29
CA SER A 172 -5.95 -17.86 11.95
C SER A 172 -5.51 -17.95 13.39
N ASN A 173 -4.66 -17.11 13.94
CA ASN A 173 -4.29 -17.02 15.37
C ASN A 173 -3.01 -16.19 15.61
N ALA A 174 -2.69 -15.23 14.77
CA ALA A 174 -1.45 -14.47 14.83
C ALA A 174 -0.21 -15.42 14.93
N ASN A 175 -0.15 -16.37 14.00
CA ASN A 175 0.91 -17.38 13.95
C ASN A 175 2.17 -16.79 13.32
N PHE A 176 3.16 -16.48 14.13
CA PHE A 176 4.45 -15.91 13.70
C PHE A 176 5.57 -16.97 13.66
N SER A 177 5.23 -18.24 13.45
CA SER A 177 6.23 -19.30 13.27
C SER A 177 6.94 -19.19 11.93
N LEU A 178 8.27 -19.24 11.94
CA LEU A 178 9.11 -19.34 10.75
C LEU A 178 9.25 -20.80 10.25
N ASP A 179 8.63 -21.77 10.91
CA ASP A 179 8.59 -23.16 10.50
C ASP A 179 7.47 -23.36 9.45
N PRO A 180 7.79 -23.72 8.18
CA PRO A 180 6.79 -23.92 7.12
C PRO A 180 5.78 -25.02 7.42
N LYS A 181 6.09 -25.94 8.33
CA LYS A 181 5.14 -26.99 8.76
C LYS A 181 4.09 -26.46 9.74
N LYS A 182 4.35 -25.32 10.37
CA LYS A 182 3.47 -24.71 11.36
C LYS A 182 2.76 -23.46 10.85
N ASN A 183 3.30 -22.82 9.83
CA ASN A 183 2.78 -21.59 9.25
C ASN A 183 2.82 -21.67 7.72
N ALA A 184 1.65 -21.77 7.09
CA ALA A 184 1.53 -21.82 5.64
C ALA A 184 1.98 -20.52 4.94
N HIS A 185 2.04 -19.40 5.69
CA HIS A 185 2.46 -18.08 5.20
C HIS A 185 3.81 -17.65 5.82
N TYR A 186 4.68 -18.62 6.19
CA TYR A 186 6.00 -18.33 6.76
C TYR A 186 6.89 -17.50 5.83
N ASP A 187 6.74 -17.68 4.52
CA ASP A 187 7.45 -16.97 3.46
C ASP A 187 7.28 -15.44 3.59
N ARG A 188 6.08 -14.99 3.94
CA ARG A 188 5.80 -13.57 4.18
C ARG A 188 6.57 -13.02 5.41
N LEU A 189 6.79 -13.84 6.43
CA LEU A 189 7.59 -13.44 7.59
C LEU A 189 9.10 -13.43 7.27
N VAL A 190 9.56 -14.39 6.46
CA VAL A 190 10.95 -14.46 6.00
C VAL A 190 11.30 -13.30 5.07
N GLU A 191 10.31 -12.74 4.39
CA GLU A 191 10.50 -11.62 3.46
C GLU A 191 11.11 -10.40 4.15
N PHE A 192 10.75 -10.09 5.41
CA PHE A 192 11.36 -8.98 6.15
C PHE A 192 12.89 -9.13 6.25
N ASP A 193 13.38 -10.35 6.50
CA ASP A 193 14.82 -10.64 6.53
C ASP A 193 15.46 -10.54 5.14
N LYS A 194 14.76 -10.98 4.08
CA LYS A 194 15.26 -10.89 2.71
C LYS A 194 15.42 -9.43 2.27
N LEU A 195 14.42 -8.60 2.55
CA LEU A 195 14.47 -7.17 2.27
C LEU A 195 15.58 -6.48 3.07
N GLU A 196 15.74 -6.82 4.34
CA GLU A 196 16.84 -6.32 5.18
C GLU A 196 18.20 -6.66 4.59
N LYS A 197 18.45 -7.95 4.28
CA LYS A 197 19.70 -8.43 3.67
C LYS A 197 19.98 -7.78 2.33
N ALA A 198 18.94 -7.46 1.58
CA ALA A 198 19.06 -6.78 0.31
C ALA A 198 19.28 -5.25 0.46
N GLY A 199 19.19 -4.69 1.67
CA GLY A 199 19.45 -3.28 1.97
C GLY A 199 18.31 -2.34 1.59
N PHE A 200 17.07 -2.79 1.72
CA PHE A 200 15.89 -1.96 1.49
C PHE A 200 15.38 -1.29 2.75
N ASP A 201 14.97 -0.04 2.62
CA ASP A 201 14.17 0.64 3.63
C ASP A 201 12.75 0.05 3.67
N GLN A 202 12.24 -0.20 4.88
CA GLN A 202 10.98 -0.90 5.10
C GLN A 202 10.00 -0.10 5.95
N ILE A 203 8.71 -0.18 5.58
CA ILE A 203 7.57 0.24 6.39
C ILE A 203 6.60 -0.96 6.45
N PRO A 204 6.84 -1.95 7.34
CA PRO A 204 5.99 -3.13 7.48
C PRO A 204 4.54 -2.78 7.72
N CYS A 205 3.62 -3.55 7.10
CA CYS A 205 2.19 -3.31 7.23
C CYS A 205 1.48 -4.43 7.98
N GLY A 206 0.66 -4.05 8.95
CA GLY A 206 -0.26 -4.92 9.68
C GLY A 206 -1.71 -4.50 9.53
N THR A 207 -2.63 -5.32 10.03
CA THR A 207 -4.06 -5.05 10.05
C THR A 207 -4.72 -5.67 11.26
N ASN A 208 -5.87 -5.13 11.66
CA ASN A 208 -6.82 -5.81 12.56
C ASN A 208 -8.00 -6.43 11.80
N TRP A 209 -7.98 -6.36 10.46
CA TRP A 209 -9.00 -6.96 9.61
C TRP A 209 -8.85 -8.47 9.53
N VAL A 210 -9.96 -9.20 9.55
CA VAL A 210 -10.01 -10.68 9.59
C VAL A 210 -10.94 -11.27 8.52
N GLY A 211 -11.18 -10.55 7.44
CA GLY A 211 -12.14 -10.93 6.42
C GLY A 211 -13.59 -10.62 6.81
N TYR A 212 -14.43 -10.50 5.81
CA TYR A 212 -15.82 -10.04 5.99
C TYR A 212 -16.65 -10.97 6.88
N GLN A 213 -16.48 -12.29 6.77
CA GLN A 213 -17.28 -13.24 7.52
C GLN A 213 -16.90 -13.23 9.01
N ARG A 214 -15.61 -13.30 9.33
CA ARG A 214 -15.11 -13.30 10.70
C ARG A 214 -15.39 -11.98 11.42
N GLN A 215 -15.34 -10.87 10.69
CA GLN A 215 -15.67 -9.57 11.23
C GLN A 215 -17.16 -9.48 11.62
N LYS A 216 -18.07 -10.18 10.90
CA LYS A 216 -19.47 -10.32 11.28
C LYS A 216 -19.65 -11.06 12.62
N ASP A 217 -18.77 -12.02 12.90
CA ASP A 217 -18.81 -12.84 14.11
C ASP A 217 -18.12 -12.16 15.31
N GLY A 218 -17.64 -10.91 15.15
CA GLY A 218 -16.99 -10.14 16.22
C GLY A 218 -15.58 -10.63 16.55
N VAL A 219 -15.00 -11.49 15.72
CA VAL A 219 -13.63 -11.98 15.88
C VAL A 219 -12.68 -10.94 15.32
N GLY A 220 -11.79 -10.41 16.13
CA GLY A 220 -10.72 -9.49 15.74
C GLY A 220 -9.35 -10.18 15.73
N ALA A 221 -8.44 -9.71 14.90
CA ALA A 221 -7.03 -10.11 14.92
C ALA A 221 -6.21 -9.10 15.74
N ASP A 222 -6.64 -8.83 16.98
CA ASP A 222 -6.08 -7.77 17.82
C ASP A 222 -4.58 -7.94 18.09
N ASP A 223 -4.11 -9.18 18.16
CA ASP A 223 -2.72 -9.49 18.46
C ASP A 223 -1.77 -9.36 17.25
N VAL A 224 -2.29 -9.38 16.02
CA VAL A 224 -1.46 -9.42 14.80
C VAL A 224 -0.56 -8.20 14.70
N ILE A 225 -1.11 -7.01 14.92
CA ILE A 225 -0.34 -5.75 14.84
C ILE A 225 0.82 -5.75 15.84
N SER A 226 0.56 -6.08 17.11
CA SER A 226 1.59 -6.07 18.14
C SER A 226 2.68 -7.12 17.92
N LYS A 227 2.29 -8.29 17.41
CA LYS A 227 3.23 -9.37 17.07
C LYS A 227 4.07 -9.00 15.85
N LEU A 228 3.48 -8.38 14.83
CA LEU A 228 4.19 -7.88 13.65
C LEU A 228 5.23 -6.83 14.05
N VAL A 229 4.86 -5.84 14.85
CA VAL A 229 5.79 -4.82 15.33
C VAL A 229 6.96 -5.43 16.08
N LYS A 230 6.71 -6.39 16.98
CA LYS A 230 7.76 -7.12 17.71
C LYS A 230 8.65 -7.92 16.77
N HIS A 231 8.06 -8.66 15.81
CA HIS A 231 8.81 -9.43 14.82
C HIS A 231 9.75 -8.53 14.01
N CYS A 232 9.20 -7.45 13.42
CA CYS A 232 10.00 -6.56 12.57
C CYS A 232 11.09 -5.81 13.36
N ARG A 233 10.87 -5.45 14.63
CA ARG A 233 11.92 -4.85 15.47
C ARG A 233 13.11 -5.79 15.74
N VAL A 234 12.91 -7.11 15.60
CA VAL A 234 13.99 -8.12 15.74
C VAL A 234 14.67 -8.38 14.39
N HIS A 235 13.91 -8.39 13.30
CA HIS A 235 14.37 -8.85 11.97
C HIS A 235 14.79 -7.71 11.03
N VAL A 236 14.39 -6.47 11.30
CA VAL A 236 14.76 -5.30 10.50
C VAL A 236 15.59 -4.34 11.34
N SER A 237 16.76 -3.94 10.84
CA SER A 237 17.64 -3.00 11.54
C SER A 237 17.01 -1.62 11.68
N GLY A 238 17.37 -0.89 12.73
CA GLY A 238 16.89 0.46 12.93
C GLY A 238 17.29 1.46 11.84
N SER A 239 18.30 1.14 11.04
CA SER A 239 18.71 1.95 9.88
C SER A 239 17.77 1.80 8.68
N HIS A 240 17.11 0.64 8.53
CA HIS A 240 16.19 0.37 7.43
C HIS A 240 14.71 0.41 7.85
N LEU A 241 14.40 0.33 9.14
CA LEU A 241 13.03 0.40 9.64
C LEU A 241 12.59 1.87 9.76
N LEU A 242 11.92 2.40 8.73
CA LEU A 242 11.45 3.79 8.69
C LEU A 242 10.22 4.04 9.56
N GLY A 243 9.47 2.99 9.89
CA GLY A 243 8.23 3.04 10.66
C GLY A 243 7.36 1.82 10.41
N PHE A 244 6.07 1.96 10.72
CA PHE A 244 5.08 0.91 10.50
C PHE A 244 3.82 1.49 9.86
N LEU A 245 3.09 0.68 9.12
CA LEU A 245 1.80 0.99 8.53
C LEU A 245 0.72 0.07 9.11
N MET A 246 -0.47 0.58 9.29
CA MET A 246 -1.66 -0.21 9.58
C MET A 246 -2.74 0.11 8.55
N ALA A 247 -3.22 -0.92 7.86
CA ALA A 247 -4.28 -0.82 6.88
C ALA A 247 -5.55 -1.49 7.41
N PRO A 248 -6.64 -0.74 7.62
CA PRO A 248 -7.85 -1.31 8.23
C PRO A 248 -8.65 -2.20 7.27
N TRP A 249 -8.52 -2.06 5.98
CA TRP A 249 -9.22 -2.77 4.89
C TRP A 249 -10.75 -2.82 4.99
N ALA A 250 -11.35 -2.27 6.03
CA ALA A 250 -12.79 -2.14 6.18
C ALA A 250 -13.25 -0.77 5.68
N THR A 251 -14.27 -0.75 4.85
CA THR A 251 -14.87 0.50 4.37
C THR A 251 -15.43 1.31 5.55
N CYS A 252 -15.37 2.63 5.47
CA CYS A 252 -15.94 3.52 6.50
C CYS A 252 -17.47 3.74 6.33
N CYS A 253 -18.14 2.95 5.49
CA CYS A 253 -19.54 3.16 5.11
C CYS A 253 -20.56 2.72 6.18
N SER A 254 -20.14 2.12 7.29
CA SER A 254 -21.01 1.73 8.37
C SER A 254 -20.40 2.06 9.73
N GLU A 255 -21.25 2.30 10.75
CA GLU A 255 -20.80 2.54 12.12
C GLU A 255 -19.95 1.39 12.67
N ARG A 256 -20.30 0.15 12.34
CA ARG A 256 -19.54 -1.04 12.73
C ARG A 256 -18.12 -1.02 12.18
N ASN A 257 -17.96 -0.74 10.88
CA ASN A 257 -16.66 -0.67 10.24
C ASN A 257 -15.84 0.50 10.79
N LEU A 258 -16.48 1.63 11.03
CA LEU A 258 -15.83 2.78 11.67
C LEU A 258 -15.30 2.41 13.06
N ALA A 259 -16.08 1.71 13.88
CA ALA A 259 -15.65 1.24 15.19
C ALA A 259 -14.46 0.28 15.10
N ALA A 260 -14.47 -0.66 14.13
CA ALA A 260 -13.36 -1.57 13.87
C ALA A 260 -12.08 -0.83 13.45
N ASN A 261 -12.22 0.19 12.58
CA ASN A 261 -11.10 1.02 12.14
C ASN A 261 -10.53 1.85 13.31
N LEU A 262 -11.37 2.43 14.14
CA LEU A 262 -10.93 3.17 15.34
C LEU A 262 -10.21 2.25 16.33
N ARG A 263 -10.74 1.03 16.55
CA ARG A 263 -10.05 0.00 17.35
C ARG A 263 -8.69 -0.34 16.78
N GLY A 264 -8.56 -0.52 15.45
CA GLY A 264 -7.29 -0.76 14.78
C GLY A 264 -6.27 0.37 15.03
N ILE A 265 -6.71 1.62 14.99
CA ILE A 265 -5.88 2.79 15.32
C ILE A 265 -5.38 2.72 16.77
N ASP A 266 -6.24 2.35 17.73
CA ASP A 266 -5.86 2.23 19.14
C ASP A 266 -4.85 1.08 19.37
N LEU A 267 -5.09 -0.09 18.75
CA LEU A 267 -4.17 -1.23 18.81
C LEU A 267 -2.82 -0.91 18.18
N PHE A 268 -2.82 -0.22 17.06
CA PHE A 268 -1.59 0.19 16.38
C PHE A 268 -0.79 1.17 17.23
N ALA A 269 -1.43 2.22 17.74
CA ALA A 269 -0.77 3.18 18.61
C ALA A 269 -0.21 2.51 19.89
N ALA A 270 -0.91 1.52 20.44
CA ALA A 270 -0.43 0.74 21.59
C ALA A 270 0.79 -0.13 21.25
N ALA A 271 0.81 -0.74 20.07
CA ALA A 271 1.90 -1.60 19.62
C ALA A 271 3.21 -0.84 19.35
N LEU A 272 3.14 0.45 19.02
CA LEU A 272 4.31 1.27 18.73
C LEU A 272 5.04 1.78 19.98
N ARG A 273 4.38 1.80 21.14
CA ARG A 273 4.95 2.19 22.45
C ARG A 273 5.86 1.10 23.01
#